data_c3f9ca89611db76e43d4b5143ebdde67
#
_entry.id   c3f9ca89611db76e43d4b5143ebdde67
#
_cell.length_a   1.000
_cell.length_b   1.000
_cell.length_c   1.000
_cell.angle_alpha   90.00
_cell.angle_beta   90.00
_cell.angle_gamma   90.00
#
_symmetry.space_group_name_H-M   'P 1'
#
loop_
_entity.id
_entity.type
_entity.pdbx_description
1 polymer ?
#
loop_
_entity_poly.entity_id
_entity_poly.type
_entity_poly.pdbx_seq_one_letter_code
_entity_poly.pdbx_strand_id
1 'polypeptide(L)'
;MVKVGKWIAKHKVLVLLIGLLLVFPSMIGIAKTRVNYDLLSYLPETLETVKGQDIMVDEFGMGAFSMVVVENMEMKDIQKLEDEFSQVEHVKDVLWYDDVADISLPVEMIPQDLREAFFKGDATMMLVLFDNTTSSDEAMDALTELRKLANKQCFISGMTGVVTDIKNIIRYKGAISSEVALFLGKN
;
A
#
# COMPACT_ATOMS: atom_id res chain seq x y z
N MET A 1 22.48 29.30 34.92
CA MET A 1 21.02 29.09 34.74
C MET A 1 20.17 30.30 35.19
N VAL A 2 20.42 30.95 36.33
CA VAL A 2 19.60 32.08 36.81
C VAL A 2 19.54 33.28 35.85
N LYS A 3 20.64 33.58 35.13
CA LYS A 3 20.69 34.73 34.17
C LYS A 3 19.75 34.51 32.96
N VAL A 4 19.67 33.26 32.44
CA VAL A 4 18.77 32.90 31.30
C VAL A 4 17.32 33.03 31.72
N GLY A 5 16.96 32.52 32.91
CA GLY A 5 15.58 32.60 33.43
C GLY A 5 15.12 34.07 33.61
N LYS A 6 16.00 34.94 34.14
CA LYS A 6 15.70 36.37 34.28
C LYS A 6 15.56 37.09 32.94
N TRP A 7 16.33 36.69 31.92
CA TRP A 7 16.22 37.24 30.58
C TRP A 7 14.90 36.83 29.90
N ILE A 8 14.52 35.55 30.01
CA ILE A 8 13.23 35.01 29.50
C ILE A 8 12.06 35.74 30.19
N ALA A 9 12.10 35.89 31.52
CA ALA A 9 11.03 36.57 32.24
C ALA A 9 10.92 38.06 31.84
N LYS A 10 12.05 38.73 31.56
CA LYS A 10 12.07 40.12 31.10
C LYS A 10 11.51 40.27 29.67
N HIS A 11 11.72 39.27 28.80
CA HIS A 11 11.30 39.31 27.39
C HIS A 11 10.19 38.27 27.08
N LYS A 12 9.28 38.05 28.05
CA LYS A 12 8.23 37.03 27.95
C LYS A 12 7.37 37.09 26.68
N VAL A 13 7.01 38.31 26.23
CA VAL A 13 6.22 38.54 25.04
C VAL A 13 7.01 38.16 23.77
N LEU A 14 8.29 38.51 23.72
CA LEU A 14 9.17 38.18 22.61
C LEU A 14 9.37 36.68 22.49
N VAL A 15 9.59 35.98 23.60
CA VAL A 15 9.74 34.52 23.64
C VAL A 15 8.46 33.82 23.18
N LEU A 16 7.30 34.34 23.60
CA LEU A 16 6.01 33.82 23.19
C LEU A 16 5.76 34.02 21.69
N LEU A 17 6.09 35.18 21.14
CA LEU A 17 5.99 35.46 19.71
C LEU A 17 6.90 34.58 18.88
N ILE A 18 8.14 34.35 19.32
CA ILE A 18 9.08 33.43 18.65
C ILE A 18 8.51 31.98 18.68
N GLY A 19 8.00 31.55 19.84
CA GLY A 19 7.36 30.25 19.97
C GLY A 19 6.18 30.09 18.99
N LEU A 20 5.30 31.07 18.91
CA LEU A 20 4.17 31.09 18.01
C LEU A 20 4.63 31.08 16.54
N LEU A 21 5.66 31.83 16.21
CA LEU A 21 6.23 31.90 14.85
C LEU A 21 6.82 30.55 14.42
N LEU A 22 7.40 29.78 15.35
CA LEU A 22 7.94 28.44 15.07
C LEU A 22 6.86 27.38 14.86
N VAL A 23 5.63 27.60 15.33
CA VAL A 23 4.51 26.66 15.07
C VAL A 23 4.20 26.58 13.59
N PHE A 24 4.25 27.69 12.83
CA PHE A 24 3.95 27.69 11.39
C PHE A 24 4.87 26.75 10.59
N PRO A 25 6.21 26.86 10.66
CA PRO A 25 7.09 25.95 9.93
C PRO A 25 6.96 24.49 10.44
N SER A 26 6.65 24.28 11.71
CA SER A 26 6.41 22.95 12.26
C SER A 26 5.16 22.30 11.66
N MET A 27 4.08 23.04 11.47
CA MET A 27 2.87 22.52 10.81
C MET A 27 3.15 22.12 9.35
N ILE A 28 3.91 22.96 8.62
CA ILE A 28 4.33 22.64 7.26
C ILE A 28 5.24 21.41 7.22
N GLY A 29 6.16 21.31 8.20
CA GLY A 29 7.04 20.16 8.36
C GLY A 29 6.25 18.85 8.55
N ILE A 30 5.26 18.84 9.45
CA ILE A 30 4.40 17.67 9.69
C ILE A 30 3.66 17.27 8.41
N ALA A 31 3.07 18.24 7.68
CA ALA A 31 2.32 17.96 6.45
C ALA A 31 3.21 17.40 5.32
N LYS A 32 4.49 17.76 5.29
CA LYS A 32 5.46 17.30 4.27
C LYS A 32 6.24 16.06 4.70
N THR A 33 6.21 15.68 5.96
CA THR A 33 6.92 14.50 6.46
C THR A 33 6.18 13.25 5.99
N ARG A 34 6.86 12.43 5.18
CA ARG A 34 6.40 11.11 4.76
C ARG A 34 7.10 10.04 5.58
N VAL A 35 6.35 9.06 6.03
CA VAL A 35 6.91 7.86 6.66
C VAL A 35 7.21 6.88 5.52
N ASN A 36 8.47 6.48 5.42
CA ASN A 36 8.86 5.45 4.47
C ASN A 36 8.55 4.07 5.07
N TYR A 37 7.65 3.34 4.42
CA TYR A 37 7.28 1.97 4.79
C TYR A 37 8.04 0.93 3.97
N ASP A 38 8.95 1.37 3.10
CA ASP A 38 9.74 0.48 2.27
C ASP A 38 10.86 -0.16 3.10
N LEU A 39 10.66 -1.42 3.45
CA LEU A 39 11.65 -2.19 4.19
C LEU A 39 12.94 -2.40 3.39
N LEU A 40 12.85 -2.45 2.05
CA LEU A 40 14.00 -2.67 1.19
C LEU A 40 14.92 -1.47 1.12
N SER A 41 14.37 -0.25 1.27
CA SER A 41 15.17 0.98 1.31
C SER A 41 16.13 1.08 2.50
N TYR A 42 15.93 0.25 3.53
CA TYR A 42 16.83 0.16 4.69
C TYR A 42 17.90 -0.93 4.54
N LEU A 43 17.84 -1.71 3.47
CA LEU A 43 18.82 -2.77 3.20
C LEU A 43 19.98 -2.21 2.36
N PRO A 44 21.22 -2.73 2.54
CA PRO A 44 22.33 -2.40 1.68
C PRO A 44 22.06 -2.77 0.22
N GLU A 45 22.38 -1.88 -0.71
CA GLU A 45 22.23 -2.09 -2.17
C GLU A 45 23.02 -3.32 -2.70
N THR A 46 23.96 -3.82 -1.90
CA THR A 46 24.77 -4.99 -2.26
C THR A 46 24.02 -6.31 -2.15
N LEU A 47 22.87 -6.33 -1.45
CA LEU A 47 22.08 -7.54 -1.27
C LEU A 47 21.40 -7.97 -2.57
N GLU A 48 21.39 -9.28 -2.81
CA GLU A 48 20.77 -9.86 -4.01
C GLU A 48 19.28 -9.55 -4.11
N THR A 49 18.58 -9.46 -2.98
CA THR A 49 17.14 -9.10 -2.93
C THR A 49 16.89 -7.68 -3.45
N VAL A 50 17.74 -6.71 -3.08
CA VAL A 50 17.63 -5.32 -3.56
C VAL A 50 17.92 -5.24 -5.04
N LYS A 51 19.02 -5.86 -5.49
CA LYS A 51 19.37 -5.94 -6.91
C LYS A 51 18.30 -6.65 -7.75
N GLY A 52 17.72 -7.72 -7.22
CA GLY A 52 16.62 -8.42 -7.88
C GLY A 52 15.40 -7.54 -8.06
N GLN A 53 15.05 -6.71 -7.06
CA GLN A 53 13.96 -5.76 -7.16
C GLN A 53 14.25 -4.66 -8.18
N ASP A 54 15.47 -4.10 -8.17
CA ASP A 54 15.87 -3.08 -9.15
C ASP A 54 15.76 -3.63 -10.58
N ILE A 55 16.21 -4.85 -10.82
CA ILE A 55 16.06 -5.53 -12.13
C ILE A 55 14.59 -5.70 -12.48
N MET A 56 13.74 -6.11 -11.53
CA MET A 56 12.30 -6.27 -11.76
C MET A 56 11.65 -4.95 -12.17
N VAL A 57 12.03 -3.85 -11.52
CA VAL A 57 11.50 -2.52 -11.84
C VAL A 57 12.06 -2.00 -13.18
N ASP A 58 13.38 -2.04 -13.36
CA ASP A 58 14.06 -1.39 -14.49
C ASP A 58 13.93 -2.18 -15.79
N GLU A 59 14.05 -3.51 -15.74
CA GLU A 59 14.07 -4.36 -16.95
C GLU A 59 12.67 -4.88 -17.30
N PHE A 60 11.86 -5.22 -16.28
CA PHE A 60 10.52 -5.79 -16.49
C PHE A 60 9.40 -4.79 -16.24
N GLY A 61 9.71 -3.62 -15.67
CA GLY A 61 8.74 -2.60 -15.30
C GLY A 61 7.75 -3.11 -14.24
N MET A 62 8.10 -4.13 -13.46
CA MET A 62 7.26 -4.72 -12.41
C MET A 62 7.72 -4.21 -11.05
N GLY A 63 7.06 -3.16 -10.54
CA GLY A 63 7.42 -2.55 -9.26
C GLY A 63 6.93 -3.33 -8.06
N ALA A 64 5.66 -3.66 -8.04
CA ALA A 64 5.00 -4.40 -6.97
C ALA A 64 3.97 -5.37 -7.56
N PHE A 65 3.58 -6.35 -6.76
CA PHE A 65 2.49 -7.24 -7.11
C PHE A 65 1.62 -7.59 -5.90
N SER A 66 0.38 -7.95 -6.18
CA SER A 66 -0.55 -8.53 -5.22
C SER A 66 -1.20 -9.78 -5.80
N MET A 67 -1.43 -10.76 -4.95
CA MET A 67 -2.18 -11.97 -5.29
C MET A 67 -3.64 -11.76 -4.89
N VAL A 68 -4.54 -12.07 -5.81
CA VAL A 68 -5.99 -12.05 -5.58
C VAL A 68 -6.51 -13.47 -5.68
N VAL A 69 -7.04 -13.97 -4.60
CA VAL A 69 -7.74 -15.26 -4.57
C VAL A 69 -9.24 -14.99 -4.64
N VAL A 70 -9.90 -15.62 -5.59
CA VAL A 70 -11.35 -15.53 -5.81
C VAL A 70 -11.97 -16.89 -5.55
N GLU A 71 -13.01 -16.95 -4.71
CA GLU A 71 -13.68 -18.19 -4.35
C GLU A 71 -15.14 -18.17 -4.78
N ASN A 72 -15.65 -19.32 -5.24
CA ASN A 72 -17.07 -19.54 -5.55
C ASN A 72 -17.68 -18.49 -6.50
N MET A 73 -16.93 -18.06 -7.52
CA MET A 73 -17.37 -17.10 -8.53
C MET A 73 -17.38 -17.76 -9.92
N GLU A 74 -18.35 -17.40 -10.75
CA GLU A 74 -18.41 -17.89 -12.13
C GLU A 74 -17.29 -17.29 -12.98
N MET A 75 -16.74 -18.04 -13.93
CA MET A 75 -15.64 -17.60 -14.81
C MET A 75 -15.90 -16.25 -15.49
N LYS A 76 -17.14 -16.00 -15.93
CA LYS A 76 -17.52 -14.73 -16.56
C LYS A 76 -17.47 -13.54 -15.63
N ASP A 77 -17.80 -13.76 -14.35
CA ASP A 77 -17.74 -12.70 -13.34
C ASP A 77 -16.30 -12.44 -12.90
N ILE A 78 -15.45 -13.49 -12.93
CA ILE A 78 -14.02 -13.36 -12.68
C ILE A 78 -13.36 -12.55 -13.80
N GLN A 79 -13.65 -12.83 -15.06
CA GLN A 79 -13.14 -12.09 -16.22
C GLN A 79 -13.57 -10.60 -16.16
N LYS A 80 -14.83 -10.35 -15.80
CA LYS A 80 -15.30 -8.98 -15.60
C LYS A 80 -14.58 -8.27 -14.46
N LEU A 81 -14.29 -8.98 -13.36
CA LEU A 81 -13.52 -8.43 -12.23
C LEU A 81 -12.09 -8.12 -12.65
N GLU A 82 -11.48 -8.96 -13.47
CA GLU A 82 -10.16 -8.75 -14.07
C GLU A 82 -10.14 -7.48 -14.94
N ASP A 83 -11.14 -7.33 -15.82
CA ASP A 83 -11.32 -6.12 -16.64
C ASP A 83 -11.47 -4.85 -15.76
N GLU A 84 -12.24 -4.94 -14.68
CA GLU A 84 -12.40 -3.83 -13.72
C GLU A 84 -11.10 -3.52 -12.99
N PHE A 85 -10.34 -4.53 -12.61
CA PHE A 85 -9.04 -4.36 -11.95
C PHE A 85 -8.00 -3.74 -12.86
N SER A 86 -7.97 -4.12 -14.12
CA SER A 86 -7.05 -3.58 -15.14
C SER A 86 -7.30 -2.09 -15.45
N GLN A 87 -8.49 -1.57 -15.12
CA GLN A 87 -8.82 -0.16 -15.30
C GLN A 87 -8.45 0.72 -14.10
N VAL A 88 -8.00 0.13 -13.01
CA VAL A 88 -7.59 0.89 -11.82
C VAL A 88 -6.27 1.62 -12.12
N GLU A 89 -6.21 2.91 -11.79
CA GLU A 89 -5.02 3.73 -11.95
C GLU A 89 -3.83 3.11 -11.19
N HIS A 90 -2.65 3.08 -11.79
CA HIS A 90 -1.42 2.45 -11.27
C HIS A 90 -1.43 0.92 -11.23
N VAL A 91 -2.45 0.27 -11.72
CA VAL A 91 -2.39 -1.15 -12.09
C VAL A 91 -1.78 -1.24 -13.48
N LYS A 92 -0.67 -1.95 -13.59
CA LYS A 92 0.03 -2.15 -14.86
C LYS A 92 -0.61 -3.25 -15.67
N ASP A 93 -0.91 -4.36 -15.00
CA ASP A 93 -1.45 -5.56 -15.64
C ASP A 93 -2.11 -6.46 -14.60
N VAL A 94 -3.06 -7.28 -15.03
CA VAL A 94 -3.67 -8.32 -14.22
C VAL A 94 -3.49 -9.62 -14.98
N LEU A 95 -2.76 -10.55 -14.40
CA LEU A 95 -2.47 -11.84 -15.01
C LEU A 95 -3.39 -12.90 -14.42
N TRP A 96 -4.15 -13.52 -15.26
CA TRP A 96 -5.01 -14.61 -14.90
C TRP A 96 -4.85 -15.77 -15.89
N TYR A 97 -5.65 -16.78 -15.73
CA TYR A 97 -5.66 -18.00 -16.53
C TYR A 97 -5.89 -17.74 -18.04
N ASP A 98 -6.74 -16.78 -18.40
CA ASP A 98 -7.10 -16.50 -19.79
C ASP A 98 -5.97 -15.83 -20.60
N ASP A 99 -4.98 -15.25 -19.96
CA ASP A 99 -3.73 -14.80 -20.61
C ASP A 99 -2.88 -15.96 -21.14
N VAL A 100 -3.04 -17.16 -20.57
CA VAL A 100 -2.21 -18.33 -20.90
C VAL A 100 -2.99 -19.43 -21.59
N ALA A 101 -4.33 -19.44 -21.50
CA ALA A 101 -5.17 -20.44 -22.11
C ALA A 101 -6.56 -19.88 -22.49
N ASP A 102 -7.19 -20.44 -23.51
CA ASP A 102 -8.51 -20.03 -23.97
C ASP A 102 -9.58 -20.35 -22.91
N ILE A 103 -10.27 -19.32 -22.43
CA ILE A 103 -11.33 -19.42 -21.41
C ILE A 103 -12.53 -20.28 -21.86
N SER A 104 -12.70 -20.49 -23.16
CA SER A 104 -13.74 -21.38 -23.72
C SER A 104 -13.45 -22.85 -23.49
N LEU A 105 -12.22 -23.20 -23.11
CA LEU A 105 -11.86 -24.58 -22.80
C LEU A 105 -12.34 -24.97 -21.40
N PRO A 106 -12.98 -26.13 -21.24
CA PRO A 106 -13.27 -26.68 -19.91
C PRO A 106 -11.97 -26.80 -19.08
N VAL A 107 -12.03 -26.47 -17.79
CA VAL A 107 -10.87 -26.49 -16.87
C VAL A 107 -10.18 -27.88 -16.86
N GLU A 108 -10.95 -28.95 -17.11
CA GLU A 108 -10.43 -30.31 -17.17
C GLU A 108 -9.54 -30.59 -18.40
N MET A 109 -9.64 -29.77 -19.46
CA MET A 109 -8.80 -29.86 -20.66
C MET A 109 -7.49 -29.11 -20.58
N ILE A 110 -7.32 -28.29 -19.53
CA ILE A 110 -6.11 -27.53 -19.29
C ILE A 110 -5.00 -28.48 -18.81
N PRO A 111 -3.73 -28.26 -19.24
CA PRO A 111 -2.59 -28.97 -18.69
C PRO A 111 -2.55 -28.91 -17.15
N GLN A 112 -2.26 -30.04 -16.51
CA GLN A 112 -2.35 -30.17 -15.06
C GLN A 112 -1.52 -29.10 -14.32
N ASP A 113 -0.32 -28.80 -14.82
CA ASP A 113 0.60 -27.82 -14.22
C ASP A 113 -0.02 -26.41 -14.20
N LEU A 114 -0.68 -25.99 -15.29
CA LEU A 114 -1.37 -24.70 -15.37
C LEU A 114 -2.62 -24.70 -14.48
N ARG A 115 -3.38 -25.78 -14.49
CA ARG A 115 -4.57 -25.88 -13.65
C ARG A 115 -4.22 -25.79 -12.17
N GLU A 116 -3.18 -26.49 -11.72
CA GLU A 116 -2.74 -26.44 -10.32
C GLU A 116 -2.16 -25.09 -9.92
N ALA A 117 -1.62 -24.30 -10.87
CA ALA A 117 -1.11 -22.97 -10.62
C ALA A 117 -2.23 -21.94 -10.39
N PHE A 118 -3.33 -22.03 -11.14
CA PHE A 118 -4.41 -21.03 -11.10
C PHE A 118 -5.65 -21.49 -10.35
N PHE A 119 -5.91 -22.78 -10.21
CA PHE A 119 -7.15 -23.31 -9.63
C PHE A 119 -6.91 -24.31 -8.51
N LYS A 120 -7.70 -24.18 -7.45
CA LYS A 120 -7.74 -25.16 -6.36
C LYS A 120 -9.16 -25.26 -5.80
N GLY A 121 -9.84 -26.37 -6.10
CA GLY A 121 -11.27 -26.51 -5.78
C GLY A 121 -12.08 -25.46 -6.52
N ASP A 122 -12.89 -24.71 -5.79
CA ASP A 122 -13.72 -23.61 -6.31
C ASP A 122 -13.02 -22.24 -6.25
N ALA A 123 -11.72 -22.22 -5.98
CA ALA A 123 -10.93 -21.01 -5.92
C ALA A 123 -10.02 -20.87 -7.15
N THR A 124 -9.85 -19.64 -7.59
CA THR A 124 -8.84 -19.25 -8.59
C THR A 124 -7.96 -18.11 -8.08
N MET A 125 -6.78 -17.95 -8.66
CA MET A 125 -5.81 -16.93 -8.30
C MET A 125 -5.48 -16.05 -9.50
N MET A 126 -5.46 -14.75 -9.28
CA MET A 126 -4.94 -13.73 -10.20
C MET A 126 -3.71 -13.06 -9.60
N LEU A 127 -2.84 -12.55 -10.44
CA LEU A 127 -1.70 -11.74 -10.06
C LEU A 127 -1.89 -10.32 -10.59
N VAL A 128 -2.00 -9.36 -9.71
CA VAL A 128 -2.09 -7.94 -10.06
C VAL A 128 -0.70 -7.31 -9.96
N LEU A 129 -0.24 -6.71 -11.04
CA LEU A 129 1.04 -6.01 -11.17
C LEU A 129 0.81 -4.50 -11.07
N PHE A 130 1.67 -3.79 -10.37
CA PHE A 130 1.62 -2.34 -10.22
C PHE A 130 2.79 -1.66 -10.94
N ASP A 131 2.58 -0.44 -11.41
CA ASP A 131 3.62 0.39 -12.06
C ASP A 131 4.73 0.80 -11.10
N ASN A 132 4.43 0.90 -9.82
CA ASN A 132 5.27 1.50 -8.80
C ASN A 132 5.73 0.47 -7.76
N THR A 133 6.67 0.85 -6.90
CA THR A 133 7.21 -0.02 -5.86
C THR A 133 6.18 -0.33 -4.77
N THR A 134 6.40 -1.42 -4.05
CA THR A 134 5.49 -2.01 -3.04
C THR A 134 4.98 -1.01 -1.98
N SER A 135 5.79 -0.02 -1.63
CA SER A 135 5.50 0.95 -0.58
C SER A 135 5.20 2.35 -1.10
N SER A 136 5.07 2.52 -2.41
CA SER A 136 4.67 3.79 -3.01
C SER A 136 3.23 4.14 -2.63
N ASP A 137 2.92 5.43 -2.54
CA ASP A 137 1.56 5.89 -2.28
C ASP A 137 0.61 5.45 -3.40
N GLU A 138 1.10 5.45 -4.64
CA GLU A 138 0.38 5.07 -5.85
C GLU A 138 -0.06 3.57 -5.80
N ALA A 139 0.86 2.66 -5.48
CA ALA A 139 0.53 1.23 -5.36
C ALA A 139 -0.42 0.95 -4.20
N MET A 140 -0.28 1.68 -3.08
CA MET A 140 -1.18 1.54 -1.93
C MET A 140 -2.58 2.11 -2.22
N ASP A 141 -2.68 3.19 -2.98
CA ASP A 141 -3.94 3.78 -3.40
C ASP A 141 -4.64 2.86 -4.42
N ALA A 142 -3.91 2.34 -5.41
CA ALA A 142 -4.42 1.32 -6.34
C ALA A 142 -4.97 0.10 -5.59
N LEU A 143 -4.22 -0.44 -4.62
CA LEU A 143 -4.69 -1.55 -3.80
C LEU A 143 -5.97 -1.22 -3.03
N THR A 144 -6.09 0.01 -2.55
CA THR A 144 -7.29 0.47 -1.84
C THR A 144 -8.50 0.51 -2.77
N GLU A 145 -8.33 0.94 -4.02
CA GLU A 145 -9.39 0.91 -5.04
C GLU A 145 -9.74 -0.54 -5.44
N LEU A 146 -8.75 -1.41 -5.64
CA LEU A 146 -8.98 -2.84 -5.89
C LEU A 146 -9.84 -3.48 -4.79
N ARG A 147 -9.56 -3.14 -3.52
CA ARG A 147 -10.34 -3.64 -2.37
C ARG A 147 -11.79 -3.14 -2.35
N LYS A 148 -12.09 -1.99 -2.96
CA LYS A 148 -13.47 -1.49 -3.09
C LYS A 148 -14.24 -2.23 -4.18
N LEU A 149 -13.56 -2.59 -5.28
CA LEU A 149 -14.13 -3.40 -6.36
C LEU A 149 -14.28 -4.86 -5.94
N ALA A 150 -13.34 -5.36 -5.14
CA ALA A 150 -13.38 -6.71 -4.60
C ALA A 150 -14.60 -6.92 -3.70
N ASN A 151 -15.32 -8.01 -3.94
CA ASN A 151 -16.46 -8.43 -3.12
C ASN A 151 -15.99 -9.37 -2.00
N LYS A 152 -16.94 -9.95 -1.24
CA LYS A 152 -16.67 -10.87 -0.14
C LYS A 152 -16.02 -12.20 -0.56
N GLN A 153 -16.01 -12.52 -1.85
CA GLN A 153 -15.42 -13.72 -2.42
C GLN A 153 -13.99 -13.51 -2.88
N CYS A 154 -13.45 -12.28 -2.76
CA CYS A 154 -12.11 -11.90 -3.19
C CYS A 154 -11.22 -11.57 -1.99
N PHE A 155 -10.05 -12.18 -1.95
CA PHE A 155 -9.04 -11.97 -0.92
C PHE A 155 -7.78 -11.44 -1.58
N ILE A 156 -7.44 -10.17 -1.30
CA ILE A 156 -6.24 -9.53 -1.86
C ILE A 156 -5.12 -9.61 -0.82
N SER A 157 -4.01 -10.22 -1.20
CA SER A 157 -2.83 -10.44 -0.37
C SER A 157 -1.56 -10.03 -1.12
N GLY A 158 -0.44 -9.97 -0.43
CA GLY A 158 0.86 -9.59 -0.97
C GLY A 158 1.54 -8.52 -0.13
N MET A 159 2.78 -8.21 -0.46
CA MET A 159 3.57 -7.25 0.33
C MET A 159 2.94 -5.84 0.32
N THR A 160 2.42 -5.39 -0.81
CA THR A 160 1.69 -4.11 -0.92
C THR A 160 0.47 -4.08 0.01
N GLY A 161 -0.23 -5.22 0.15
CA GLY A 161 -1.34 -5.38 1.10
C GLY A 161 -0.90 -5.20 2.54
N VAL A 162 0.18 -5.86 2.93
CA VAL A 162 0.74 -5.77 4.29
C VAL A 162 1.17 -4.34 4.61
N VAL A 163 1.90 -3.68 3.71
CA VAL A 163 2.37 -2.30 3.90
C VAL A 163 1.18 -1.33 4.00
N THR A 164 0.17 -1.49 3.15
CA THR A 164 -1.07 -0.68 3.19
C THR A 164 -1.80 -0.84 4.52
N ASP A 165 -1.92 -2.07 5.02
CA ASP A 165 -2.60 -2.36 6.29
C ASP A 165 -1.83 -1.78 7.48
N ILE A 166 -0.50 -1.89 7.49
CA ILE A 166 0.36 -1.26 8.51
C ILE A 166 0.16 0.27 8.51
N LYS A 167 0.20 0.91 7.34
CA LYS A 167 -0.03 2.36 7.18
C LYS A 167 -1.39 2.77 7.74
N ASN A 168 -2.43 2.03 7.40
CA ASN A 168 -3.79 2.31 7.85
C ASN A 168 -3.95 2.13 9.38
N ILE A 169 -3.37 1.07 9.96
CA ILE A 169 -3.38 0.83 11.41
C ILE A 169 -2.65 1.96 12.16
N ILE A 170 -1.50 2.39 11.67
CA ILE A 170 -0.71 3.47 12.28
C ILE A 170 -1.50 4.79 12.21
N ARG A 171 -2.10 5.11 11.08
CA ARG A 171 -2.94 6.32 10.92
C ARG A 171 -4.15 6.29 11.85
N TYR A 172 -4.84 5.16 11.95
CA TYR A 172 -5.99 4.98 12.83
C TYR A 172 -5.61 5.13 14.32
N LYS A 173 -4.55 4.47 14.77
CA LYS A 173 -4.05 4.62 16.15
C LYS A 173 -3.55 6.04 16.44
N GLY A 174 -2.89 6.69 15.49
CA GLY A 174 -2.47 8.07 15.61
C GLY A 174 -3.64 9.05 15.75
N ALA A 175 -4.72 8.84 14.99
CA ALA A 175 -5.94 9.64 15.08
C ALA A 175 -6.62 9.46 16.46
N ILE A 176 -6.77 8.23 16.93
CA ILE A 176 -7.35 7.96 18.28
C ILE A 176 -6.50 8.61 19.37
N SER A 177 -5.17 8.49 19.29
CA SER A 177 -4.27 9.08 20.28
C SER A 177 -4.40 10.62 20.33
N SER A 178 -4.59 11.28 19.18
CA SER A 178 -4.80 12.71 19.11
C SER A 178 -6.17 13.15 19.66
N GLU A 179 -7.23 12.39 19.43
CA GLU A 179 -8.56 12.65 20.02
C GLU A 179 -8.56 12.48 21.54
N VAL A 180 -7.89 11.42 22.03
CA VAL A 180 -7.76 11.20 23.47
C VAL A 180 -6.94 12.32 24.13
N ALA A 181 -5.87 12.78 23.50
CA ALA A 181 -5.06 13.89 23.99
C ALA A 181 -5.87 15.21 24.02
N LEU A 182 -6.70 15.48 23.02
CA LEU A 182 -7.60 16.64 22.97
C LEU A 182 -8.70 16.55 24.06
N PHE A 183 -9.20 15.34 24.34
CA PHE A 183 -10.19 15.12 25.39
C PHE A 183 -9.61 15.33 26.78
N LEU A 184 -8.41 14.82 27.05
CA LEU A 184 -7.71 14.96 28.34
C LEU A 184 -7.18 16.39 28.58
N GLY A 185 -6.92 17.16 27.54
CA GLY A 185 -6.50 18.55 27.65
C GLY A 185 -7.64 19.56 27.88
N LYS A 186 -8.90 19.12 27.90
CA LYS A 186 -10.09 19.94 28.14
C LYS A 186 -10.61 19.89 29.58
N ASN A 187 -10.02 19.08 30.45
CA ASN A 187 -10.25 19.03 31.89
C ASN A 187 -9.03 19.62 32.62
#